data_a8a9152efc63f32cb0b56ed2950a47c0
#
_entry.id   a8a9152efc63f32cb0b56ed2950a47c0
#
_cell.length_a   1.000
_cell.length_b   1.000
_cell.length_c   1.000
_cell.angle_alpha   90.00
_cell.angle_beta   90.00
_cell.angle_gamma   90.00
#
_symmetry.space_group_name_H-M   'P 1'
#
loop_
_entity.id
_entity.type
_entity.pdbx_description
1 polymer ?
#
loop_
_entity_poly.entity_id
_entity_poly.type
_entity_poly.pdbx_seq_one_letter_code
_entity_poly.pdbx_strand_id
1 'polypeptide(L)'
;MNQSVQIAVVPSTIPSKRHKMIKIFADTTSTISVSEADQLGIYYLPQLIVFGDKSYRDDVELSTDQFLEKLRKSTSLPKTAAPPPALYTPLFEDVAKNGNSAIVIAPSSKVSGTYRSAIVAAQDFPNADIRVIDSELIGPGLGTIIRLAVDWIKNGVTIEQIEQRIKEYASRSTIYLYVDTLEYLHKGGRIGTAKALVGSVLQIKPILLFKDGQI
;
A
#
# COMPACT_ATOMS: atom_id res chain seq x y z
N MET A 1 64.71 -14.95 38.77
CA MET A 1 63.52 -14.07 38.79
C MET A 1 62.87 -14.11 37.45
N ASN A 2 61.81 -14.95 37.29
CA ASN A 2 61.06 -15.09 36.05
C ASN A 2 59.78 -14.26 36.18
N GLN A 3 59.65 -13.17 35.45
CA GLN A 3 58.42 -12.40 35.36
C GLN A 3 57.56 -12.99 34.24
N SER A 4 56.47 -13.63 34.63
CA SER A 4 55.44 -14.10 33.71
C SER A 4 54.61 -12.91 33.22
N VAL A 5 54.63 -12.66 31.88
CA VAL A 5 53.77 -11.67 31.23
C VAL A 5 52.39 -12.30 31.09
N GLN A 6 51.41 -11.78 31.81
CA GLN A 6 50.00 -12.13 31.62
C GLN A 6 49.45 -11.33 30.46
N ILE A 7 49.14 -12.01 29.37
CA ILE A 7 48.40 -11.44 28.22
C ILE A 7 46.89 -11.48 28.56
N ALA A 8 46.31 -10.33 28.84
CA ALA A 8 44.85 -10.19 28.95
C ALA A 8 44.20 -10.32 27.59
N VAL A 9 43.49 -11.42 27.33
CA VAL A 9 42.63 -11.58 26.16
C VAL A 9 41.35 -10.79 26.40
N VAL A 10 41.20 -9.65 25.72
CA VAL A 10 39.95 -8.89 25.68
C VAL A 10 39.02 -9.60 24.70
N PRO A 11 37.82 -10.07 25.10
CA PRO A 11 36.89 -10.68 24.15
C PRO A 11 36.35 -9.58 23.25
N SER A 12 36.67 -9.65 21.96
CA SER A 12 36.10 -8.80 20.92
C SER A 12 34.68 -9.30 20.55
N THR A 13 33.74 -9.15 21.44
CA THR A 13 32.32 -9.22 21.10
C THR A 13 31.88 -7.84 20.66
N ILE A 14 32.21 -7.46 19.40
CA ILE A 14 31.49 -6.41 18.71
C ILE A 14 30.10 -7.02 18.44
N PRO A 15 29.01 -6.49 19.03
CA PRO A 15 27.69 -6.96 18.68
C PRO A 15 27.50 -6.70 17.19
N SER A 16 27.35 -7.75 16.40
CA SER A 16 26.94 -7.65 15.02
C SER A 16 25.66 -6.79 14.99
N LYS A 17 25.77 -5.56 14.49
CA LYS A 17 24.58 -4.74 14.20
C LYS A 17 23.76 -5.55 13.22
N ARG A 18 22.70 -6.23 13.69
CA ARG A 18 21.66 -6.77 12.80
C ARG A 18 21.22 -5.59 11.94
N HIS A 19 21.46 -5.66 10.64
CA HIS A 19 20.96 -4.65 9.73
C HIS A 19 19.43 -4.65 9.85
N LYS A 20 18.91 -3.53 10.32
CA LYS A 20 17.48 -3.28 10.45
C LYS A 20 16.87 -3.40 9.06
N MET A 21 15.99 -4.39 8.85
CA MET A 21 15.31 -4.58 7.57
C MET A 21 14.13 -3.62 7.46
N ILE A 22 13.91 -3.08 6.27
CA ILE A 22 12.73 -2.28 5.96
C ILE A 22 11.71 -3.19 5.28
N LYS A 23 10.53 -3.35 5.87
CA LYS A 23 9.41 -4.14 5.34
C LYS A 23 8.42 -3.22 4.66
N ILE A 24 8.07 -3.54 3.40
CA ILE A 24 7.09 -2.80 2.63
C ILE A 24 5.73 -3.45 2.79
N PHE A 25 4.69 -2.61 2.94
CA PHE A 25 3.27 -2.98 2.98
C PHE A 25 2.54 -2.25 1.85
N ALA A 26 1.73 -3.00 1.12
CA ALA A 26 0.90 -2.51 0.04
C ALA A 26 -0.46 -3.20 0.03
N ASP A 27 -1.40 -2.70 -0.76
CA ASP A 27 -2.71 -3.32 -0.93
C ASP A 27 -3.04 -3.60 -2.42
N THR A 28 -4.14 -4.29 -2.67
CA THR A 28 -4.56 -4.73 -4.00
C THR A 28 -4.89 -3.58 -4.96
N THR A 29 -5.03 -2.34 -4.48
CA THR A 29 -5.22 -1.18 -5.36
C THR A 29 -3.97 -0.79 -6.15
N SER A 30 -2.82 -1.41 -5.86
CA SER A 30 -1.53 -1.15 -6.53
C SER A 30 -1.41 -1.82 -7.91
N THR A 31 -2.33 -2.67 -8.30
CA THR A 31 -2.22 -3.52 -9.52
C THR A 31 -1.01 -4.47 -9.54
N ILE A 32 -0.39 -4.71 -8.39
CA ILE A 32 0.60 -5.77 -8.20
C ILE A 32 -0.18 -7.07 -7.98
N SER A 33 0.18 -8.15 -8.66
CA SER A 33 -0.44 -9.46 -8.41
C SER A 33 0.08 -10.08 -7.10
N VAL A 34 -0.68 -11.02 -6.53
CA VAL A 34 -0.24 -11.76 -5.33
C VAL A 34 1.11 -12.44 -5.57
N SER A 35 1.29 -13.08 -6.74
CA SER A 35 2.56 -13.75 -7.06
C SER A 35 3.73 -12.77 -7.22
N GLU A 36 3.49 -11.58 -7.74
CA GLU A 36 4.50 -10.53 -7.83
C GLU A 36 4.84 -9.97 -6.43
N ALA A 37 3.85 -9.78 -5.57
CA ALA A 37 4.06 -9.35 -4.20
C ALA A 37 4.97 -10.31 -3.42
N ASP A 38 4.76 -11.62 -3.60
CA ASP A 38 5.61 -12.66 -3.02
C ASP A 38 7.06 -12.56 -3.55
N GLN A 39 7.24 -12.38 -4.87
CA GLN A 39 8.55 -12.21 -5.49
C GLN A 39 9.28 -10.94 -5.02
N LEU A 40 8.55 -9.87 -4.80
CA LEU A 40 9.07 -8.61 -4.28
C LEU A 40 9.36 -8.68 -2.77
N GLY A 41 8.82 -9.67 -2.05
CA GLY A 41 8.96 -9.84 -0.60
C GLY A 41 8.24 -8.76 0.20
N ILE A 42 7.10 -8.27 -0.31
CA ILE A 42 6.27 -7.26 0.36
C ILE A 42 5.09 -7.90 1.08
N TYR A 43 4.64 -7.28 2.16
CA TYR A 43 3.38 -7.63 2.81
C TYR A 43 2.22 -7.05 2.00
N TYR A 44 1.43 -7.93 1.40
CA TYR A 44 0.36 -7.56 0.50
C TYR A 44 -1.01 -7.80 1.15
N LEU A 45 -1.76 -6.72 1.40
CA LEU A 45 -3.00 -6.73 2.14
C LEU A 45 -4.19 -6.54 1.20
N PRO A 46 -5.12 -7.51 1.12
CA PRO A 46 -6.24 -7.41 0.20
C PRO A 46 -7.28 -6.38 0.68
N GLN A 47 -7.80 -5.60 -0.26
CA GLN A 47 -9.06 -4.88 -0.09
C GLN A 47 -10.20 -5.89 0.09
N LEU A 48 -11.30 -5.47 0.68
CA LEU A 48 -12.50 -6.27 0.79
C LEU A 48 -13.54 -5.81 -0.24
N ILE A 49 -14.15 -6.75 -0.94
CA ILE A 49 -15.25 -6.54 -1.87
C ILE A 49 -16.50 -7.13 -1.25
N VAL A 50 -17.54 -6.32 -1.05
CA VAL A 50 -18.77 -6.70 -0.34
C VAL A 50 -19.96 -6.69 -1.29
N PHE A 51 -20.51 -7.87 -1.55
CA PHE A 51 -21.76 -8.09 -2.29
C PHE A 51 -22.87 -8.49 -1.30
N GLY A 52 -23.79 -7.58 -1.01
CA GLY A 52 -24.82 -7.80 0.02
C GLY A 52 -24.19 -8.12 1.37
N ASP A 53 -24.44 -9.30 1.92
CA ASP A 53 -23.92 -9.76 3.21
C ASP A 53 -22.60 -10.57 3.08
N LYS A 54 -22.09 -10.75 1.86
CA LYS A 54 -20.88 -11.54 1.61
C LYS A 54 -19.70 -10.62 1.32
N SER A 55 -18.61 -10.85 2.04
CA SER A 55 -17.33 -10.17 1.86
C SER A 55 -16.29 -11.12 1.28
N TYR A 56 -15.49 -10.63 0.36
CA TYR A 56 -14.42 -11.36 -0.32
C TYR A 56 -13.12 -10.56 -0.25
N ARG A 57 -12.02 -11.24 -0.03
CA ARG A 57 -10.68 -10.64 -0.18
C ARG A 57 -10.35 -10.54 -1.66
N ASP A 58 -10.07 -9.31 -2.10
CA ASP A 58 -9.71 -8.99 -3.48
C ASP A 58 -8.46 -9.75 -3.92
N ASP A 59 -8.47 -10.29 -5.13
CA ASP A 59 -7.42 -11.12 -5.74
C ASP A 59 -7.03 -12.41 -4.97
N VAL A 60 -7.66 -12.67 -3.82
CA VAL A 60 -7.42 -13.88 -3.02
C VAL A 60 -8.62 -14.84 -3.09
N GLU A 61 -9.83 -14.31 -2.87
CA GLU A 61 -11.08 -15.08 -2.82
C GLU A 61 -11.98 -14.78 -4.01
N LEU A 62 -11.69 -13.73 -4.76
CA LEU A 62 -12.46 -13.28 -5.91
C LEU A 62 -11.53 -12.77 -7.02
N SER A 63 -11.40 -13.54 -8.09
CA SER A 63 -10.65 -13.09 -9.27
C SER A 63 -11.40 -11.98 -10.02
N THR A 64 -10.70 -11.23 -10.88
CA THR A 64 -11.30 -10.18 -11.70
C THR A 64 -12.47 -10.71 -12.56
N ASP A 65 -12.34 -11.90 -13.17
CA ASP A 65 -13.41 -12.47 -13.99
C ASP A 65 -14.64 -12.84 -13.14
N GLN A 66 -14.43 -13.44 -11.97
CA GLN A 66 -15.50 -13.74 -11.03
C GLN A 66 -16.18 -12.48 -10.50
N PHE A 67 -15.40 -11.42 -10.25
CA PHE A 67 -15.93 -10.11 -9.87
C PHE A 67 -16.84 -9.54 -10.95
N LEU A 68 -16.38 -9.52 -12.21
CA LEU A 68 -17.14 -9.00 -13.34
C LEU A 68 -18.44 -9.81 -13.59
N GLU A 69 -18.37 -11.13 -13.43
CA GLU A 69 -19.56 -12.00 -13.52
C GLU A 69 -20.59 -11.67 -12.42
N LYS A 70 -20.13 -11.54 -11.17
CA LYS A 70 -21.00 -11.16 -10.05
C LYS A 70 -21.57 -9.76 -10.22
N LEU A 71 -20.76 -8.80 -10.66
CA LEU A 71 -21.20 -7.42 -10.90
C LEU A 71 -22.33 -7.36 -11.92
N ARG A 72 -22.22 -8.10 -13.04
CA ARG A 72 -23.27 -8.18 -14.08
C ARG A 72 -24.58 -8.79 -13.58
N LYS A 73 -24.49 -9.72 -12.63
CA LYS A 73 -25.66 -10.40 -12.04
C LYS A 73 -26.26 -9.68 -10.84
N SER A 74 -25.54 -8.71 -10.29
CA SER A 74 -25.94 -8.01 -9.07
C SER A 74 -26.98 -6.92 -9.37
N THR A 75 -28.00 -6.85 -8.53
CA THR A 75 -29.02 -5.77 -8.57
C THR A 75 -28.56 -4.50 -7.86
N SER A 76 -27.49 -4.58 -7.07
CA SER A 76 -26.89 -3.45 -6.37
C SER A 76 -25.38 -3.46 -6.56
N LEU A 77 -24.75 -2.26 -6.53
CA LEU A 77 -23.31 -2.18 -6.63
C LEU A 77 -22.64 -2.77 -5.38
N PRO A 78 -21.54 -3.52 -5.56
CA PRO A 78 -20.72 -3.92 -4.44
C PRO A 78 -20.08 -2.70 -3.79
N LYS A 79 -19.80 -2.83 -2.49
CA LYS A 79 -18.99 -1.87 -1.75
C LYS A 79 -17.57 -2.39 -1.61
N THR A 80 -16.62 -1.49 -1.40
CA THR A 80 -15.25 -1.84 -1.05
C THR A 80 -14.90 -1.33 0.33
N ALA A 81 -14.06 -2.06 1.05
CA ALA A 81 -13.49 -1.62 2.30
C ALA A 81 -11.97 -1.83 2.27
N ALA A 82 -11.24 -0.88 2.86
CA ALA A 82 -9.80 -0.99 3.05
C ALA A 82 -9.47 -2.20 3.94
N PRO A 83 -8.23 -2.74 3.86
CA PRO A 83 -7.78 -3.75 4.80
C PRO A 83 -7.98 -3.25 6.23
N PRO A 84 -8.68 -3.98 7.10
CA PRO A 84 -8.96 -3.52 8.46
C PRO A 84 -7.67 -3.46 9.29
N PRO A 85 -7.60 -2.60 10.34
CA PRO A 85 -6.42 -2.49 11.21
C PRO A 85 -5.94 -3.82 11.76
N ALA A 86 -6.86 -4.74 12.07
CA ALA A 86 -6.55 -6.07 12.59
C ALA A 86 -5.67 -6.93 11.65
N LEU A 87 -5.62 -6.64 10.34
CA LEU A 87 -4.71 -7.33 9.42
C LEU A 87 -3.27 -6.80 9.52
N TYR A 88 -3.08 -5.55 9.90
CA TYR A 88 -1.76 -4.94 10.10
C TYR A 88 -1.14 -5.34 11.44
N THR A 89 -1.95 -5.44 12.50
CA THR A 89 -1.50 -5.62 13.88
C THR A 89 -0.48 -6.76 14.04
N PRO A 90 -0.73 -8.02 13.62
CA PRO A 90 0.22 -9.11 13.79
C PRO A 90 1.52 -8.90 12.99
N LEU A 91 1.44 -8.20 11.85
CA LEU A 91 2.59 -7.92 11.00
C LEU A 91 3.46 -6.79 11.58
N PHE A 92 2.84 -5.76 12.14
CA PHE A 92 3.53 -4.69 12.85
C PHE A 92 4.15 -5.18 14.17
N GLU A 93 3.49 -6.11 14.85
CA GLU A 93 4.05 -6.77 16.02
C GLU A 93 5.33 -7.54 15.68
N ASP A 94 5.35 -8.29 14.55
CA ASP A 94 6.55 -8.97 14.06
C ASP A 94 7.68 -7.99 13.73
N VAL A 95 7.34 -6.87 13.04
CA VAL A 95 8.29 -5.79 12.74
C VAL A 95 8.90 -5.23 14.01
N ALA A 96 8.08 -4.91 15.01
CA ALA A 96 8.51 -4.34 16.29
C ALA A 96 9.38 -5.30 17.08
N LYS A 97 8.96 -6.58 17.23
CA LYS A 97 9.70 -7.63 17.97
C LYS A 97 11.09 -7.90 17.36
N ASN A 98 11.22 -7.82 16.05
CA ASN A 98 12.48 -8.07 15.36
C ASN A 98 13.36 -6.81 15.22
N GLY A 99 12.92 -5.65 15.71
CA GLY A 99 13.64 -4.39 15.59
C GLY A 99 13.76 -3.89 14.15
N ASN A 100 12.88 -4.34 13.25
CA ASN A 100 12.80 -3.91 11.86
C ASN A 100 12.06 -2.56 11.74
N SER A 101 12.04 -2.01 10.52
CA SER A 101 11.18 -0.88 10.16
C SER A 101 10.08 -1.34 9.20
N ALA A 102 8.96 -0.66 9.23
CA ALA A 102 7.88 -0.83 8.26
C ALA A 102 7.62 0.46 7.48
N ILE A 103 7.30 0.31 6.20
CA ILE A 103 6.80 1.39 5.37
C ILE A 103 5.52 0.92 4.67
N VAL A 104 4.40 1.54 4.99
CA VAL A 104 3.13 1.30 4.32
C VAL A 104 2.99 2.33 3.20
N ILE A 105 2.98 1.89 1.96
CA ILE A 105 2.77 2.76 0.80
C ILE A 105 1.30 2.62 0.41
N ALA A 106 0.48 3.51 0.95
CA ALA A 106 -0.96 3.46 0.79
C ALA A 106 -1.42 4.20 -0.49
N PRO A 107 -2.53 3.77 -1.10
CA PRO A 107 -3.20 4.56 -2.13
C PRO A 107 -3.67 5.90 -1.55
N SER A 108 -4.01 6.84 -2.44
CA SER A 108 -4.49 8.16 -2.04
C SER A 108 -5.59 8.08 -0.98
N SER A 109 -5.39 8.80 0.12
CA SER A 109 -6.33 8.90 1.23
C SER A 109 -7.64 9.62 0.84
N LYS A 110 -7.64 10.34 -0.28
CA LYS A 110 -8.82 11.03 -0.82
C LYS A 110 -9.82 10.06 -1.47
N VAL A 111 -9.36 8.86 -1.87
CA VAL A 111 -10.21 7.86 -2.54
C VAL A 111 -10.26 6.50 -1.85
N SER A 112 -9.33 6.22 -0.91
CA SER A 112 -9.26 4.95 -0.18
C SER A 112 -9.07 5.16 1.32
N GLY A 113 -9.60 4.23 2.12
CA GLY A 113 -9.43 4.20 3.58
C GLY A 113 -8.15 3.54 4.07
N THR A 114 -7.31 2.96 3.17
CA THR A 114 -6.12 2.17 3.52
C THR A 114 -5.14 2.96 4.39
N TYR A 115 -4.84 4.20 4.00
CA TYR A 115 -3.96 5.08 4.79
C TYR A 115 -4.44 5.22 6.23
N ARG A 116 -5.73 5.52 6.42
CA ARG A 116 -6.32 5.69 7.76
C ARG A 116 -6.29 4.38 8.55
N SER A 117 -6.60 3.26 7.91
CA SER A 117 -6.59 1.94 8.54
C SER A 117 -5.19 1.58 9.06
N ALA A 118 -4.15 1.81 8.24
CA ALA A 118 -2.77 1.58 8.63
C ALA A 118 -2.30 2.50 9.77
N ILE A 119 -2.69 3.80 9.75
CA ILE A 119 -2.39 4.74 10.85
C ILE A 119 -3.00 4.26 12.16
N VAL A 120 -4.27 3.82 12.14
CA VAL A 120 -4.93 3.30 13.35
C VAL A 120 -4.18 2.10 13.91
N ALA A 121 -3.79 1.14 13.04
CA ALA A 121 -3.01 -0.01 13.49
C ALA A 121 -1.61 0.37 14.03
N ALA A 122 -0.96 1.38 13.45
CA ALA A 122 0.37 1.81 13.88
C ALA A 122 0.37 2.48 15.27
N GLN A 123 -0.77 3.02 15.73
CA GLN A 123 -0.91 3.65 17.05
C GLN A 123 -0.63 2.67 18.21
N ASP A 124 -0.87 1.37 17.99
CA ASP A 124 -0.60 0.34 19.00
C ASP A 124 0.91 0.06 19.16
N PHE A 125 1.76 0.61 18.30
CA PHE A 125 3.21 0.37 18.25
C PHE A 125 4.02 1.68 18.31
N PRO A 126 3.85 2.54 19.32
CA PRO A 126 4.45 3.90 19.36
C PRO A 126 5.97 3.91 19.37
N ASN A 127 6.61 2.81 19.76
CA ASN A 127 8.07 2.67 19.81
C ASN A 127 8.67 1.95 18.60
N ALA A 128 7.84 1.49 17.66
CA ALA A 128 8.31 0.85 16.43
C ALA A 128 8.45 1.90 15.31
N ASP A 129 9.44 1.69 14.43
CA ASP A 129 9.66 2.56 13.27
C ASP A 129 8.72 2.14 12.14
N ILE A 130 7.47 2.57 12.24
CA ILE A 130 6.41 2.31 11.26
C ILE A 130 6.03 3.62 10.59
N ARG A 131 6.26 3.70 9.28
CA ARG A 131 5.94 4.84 8.43
C ARG A 131 4.73 4.51 7.57
N VAL A 132 3.70 5.33 7.64
CA VAL A 132 2.52 5.21 6.78
C VAL A 132 2.49 6.41 5.86
N ILE A 133 2.58 6.16 4.55
CA ILE A 133 2.70 7.20 3.52
C ILE A 133 1.43 7.20 2.68
N ASP A 134 0.77 8.35 2.62
CA ASP A 134 -0.20 8.65 1.57
C ASP A 134 0.57 8.94 0.28
N SER A 135 0.52 8.03 -0.66
CA SER A 135 1.23 8.19 -1.92
C SER A 135 0.56 9.17 -2.87
N GLU A 136 -0.68 9.56 -2.61
CA GLU A 136 -1.53 10.32 -3.54
C GLU A 136 -1.65 9.67 -4.92
N LEU A 137 -1.40 8.35 -5.02
CA LEU A 137 -1.45 7.55 -6.25
C LEU A 137 -2.50 6.43 -6.13
N ILE A 138 -2.82 5.83 -7.26
CA ILE A 138 -3.64 4.61 -7.39
C ILE A 138 -3.10 3.74 -8.52
N GLY A 139 -3.56 2.50 -8.58
CA GLY A 139 -3.36 1.60 -9.71
C GLY A 139 -1.90 1.47 -10.15
N PRO A 140 -1.60 1.58 -11.46
CA PRO A 140 -0.24 1.40 -11.98
C PRO A 140 0.78 2.40 -11.41
N GLY A 141 0.37 3.63 -11.10
CA GLY A 141 1.24 4.64 -10.48
C GLY A 141 1.68 4.21 -9.09
N LEU A 142 0.75 3.70 -8.29
CA LEU A 142 1.04 3.14 -6.96
C LEU A 142 1.93 1.90 -7.08
N GLY A 143 1.62 0.96 -7.98
CA GLY A 143 2.44 -0.22 -8.19
C GLY A 143 3.88 0.12 -8.61
N THR A 144 4.06 1.12 -9.46
CA THR A 144 5.39 1.56 -9.89
C THR A 144 6.22 2.09 -8.72
N ILE A 145 5.65 2.94 -7.87
CA ILE A 145 6.40 3.48 -6.73
C ILE A 145 6.75 2.40 -5.69
N ILE A 146 5.89 1.39 -5.52
CA ILE A 146 6.18 0.24 -4.65
C ILE A 146 7.38 -0.55 -5.18
N ARG A 147 7.42 -0.86 -6.49
CA ARG A 147 8.57 -1.53 -7.13
C ARG A 147 9.86 -0.73 -6.96
N LEU A 148 9.80 0.58 -7.19
CA LEU A 148 10.94 1.47 -6.97
C LEU A 148 11.40 1.47 -5.51
N ALA A 149 10.48 1.47 -4.55
CA ALA A 149 10.81 1.42 -3.12
C ALA A 149 11.53 0.12 -2.75
N VAL A 150 11.11 -1.03 -3.31
CA VAL A 150 11.81 -2.31 -3.15
C VAL A 150 13.25 -2.21 -3.68
N ASP A 151 13.43 -1.64 -4.87
CA ASP A 151 14.77 -1.48 -5.45
C ASP A 151 15.64 -0.49 -4.66
N TRP A 152 15.08 0.59 -4.14
CA TRP A 152 15.81 1.51 -3.27
C TRP A 152 16.28 0.83 -1.99
N ILE A 153 15.45 -0.01 -1.37
CA ILE A 153 15.84 -0.78 -0.17
C ILE A 153 17.00 -1.72 -0.49
N LYS A 154 16.92 -2.45 -1.62
CA LYS A 154 18.00 -3.35 -2.07
C LYS A 154 19.33 -2.61 -2.29
N ASN A 155 19.26 -1.34 -2.68
CA ASN A 155 20.40 -0.45 -2.88
C ASN A 155 20.82 0.34 -1.63
N GLY A 156 20.30 -0.01 -0.44
CA GLY A 156 20.71 0.57 0.84
C GLY A 156 20.19 1.99 1.10
N VAL A 157 19.13 2.43 0.40
CA VAL A 157 18.49 3.73 0.65
C VAL A 157 17.77 3.69 1.99
N THR A 158 17.92 4.72 2.80
CA THR A 158 17.30 4.79 4.15
C THR A 158 15.79 5.02 4.06
N ILE A 159 15.07 4.69 5.13
CA ILE A 159 13.61 4.84 5.17
C ILE A 159 13.18 6.30 4.99
N GLU A 160 13.95 7.26 5.54
CA GLU A 160 13.71 8.69 5.40
C GLU A 160 13.85 9.15 3.94
N GLN A 161 14.88 8.66 3.26
CA GLN A 161 15.11 8.95 1.84
C GLN A 161 14.03 8.31 0.95
N ILE A 162 13.56 7.11 1.31
CA ILE A 162 12.47 6.43 0.59
C ILE A 162 11.18 7.26 0.71
N GLU A 163 10.83 7.70 1.93
CA GLU A 163 9.65 8.54 2.14
C GLU A 163 9.71 9.84 1.31
N GLN A 164 10.86 10.50 1.29
CA GLN A 164 11.05 11.71 0.47
C GLN A 164 10.89 11.41 -1.02
N ARG A 165 11.53 10.34 -1.52
CA ARG A 165 11.44 9.95 -2.93
C ARG A 165 10.02 9.59 -3.36
N ILE A 166 9.23 8.96 -2.48
CA ILE A 166 7.81 8.66 -2.75
C ILE A 166 7.04 9.96 -2.95
N LYS A 167 7.22 10.96 -2.08
CA LYS A 167 6.56 12.27 -2.19
C LYS A 167 6.98 13.00 -3.47
N GLU A 168 8.27 13.00 -3.80
CA GLU A 168 8.79 13.60 -5.04
C GLU A 168 8.25 12.90 -6.30
N TYR A 169 8.14 11.56 -6.28
CA TYR A 169 7.56 10.80 -7.38
C TYR A 169 6.08 11.14 -7.55
N ALA A 170 5.31 11.15 -6.48
CA ALA A 170 3.88 11.44 -6.49
C ALA A 170 3.60 12.84 -7.07
N SER A 171 4.34 13.87 -6.64
CA SER A 171 4.15 15.26 -7.10
C SER A 171 4.37 15.44 -8.61
N ARG A 172 5.16 14.55 -9.25
CA ARG A 172 5.44 14.56 -10.70
C ARG A 172 4.62 13.54 -11.48
N SER A 173 3.80 12.74 -10.79
CA SER A 173 3.02 11.68 -11.40
C SER A 173 1.65 12.19 -11.84
N THR A 174 1.20 11.66 -12.96
CA THR A 174 -0.13 11.91 -13.52
C THR A 174 -0.67 10.59 -14.05
N ILE A 175 -1.89 10.22 -13.68
CA ILE A 175 -2.54 9.00 -14.13
C ILE A 175 -3.73 9.38 -14.99
N TYR A 176 -3.82 8.82 -16.18
CA TYR A 176 -4.96 8.96 -17.05
C TYR A 176 -5.83 7.72 -16.97
N LEU A 177 -7.12 7.92 -16.80
CA LEU A 177 -8.13 6.86 -16.69
C LEU A 177 -9.09 6.99 -17.88
N TYR A 178 -9.14 5.98 -18.74
CA TYR A 178 -10.20 5.85 -19.73
C TYR A 178 -11.31 4.99 -19.13
N VAL A 179 -12.53 5.50 -19.14
CA VAL A 179 -13.69 4.79 -18.58
C VAL A 179 -14.84 4.74 -19.59
N ASP A 180 -15.50 3.59 -19.68
CA ASP A 180 -16.67 3.42 -20.52
C ASP A 180 -17.91 4.16 -19.97
N THR A 181 -17.94 4.38 -18.66
CA THR A 181 -19.04 5.07 -17.97
C THR A 181 -18.55 5.74 -16.69
N LEU A 182 -19.11 6.88 -16.36
CA LEU A 182 -18.90 7.58 -15.07
C LEU A 182 -19.77 7.01 -13.95
N GLU A 183 -20.71 6.13 -14.26
CA GLU A 183 -21.74 5.63 -13.34
C GLU A 183 -21.12 5.06 -12.07
N TYR A 184 -20.14 4.16 -12.20
CA TYR A 184 -19.53 3.48 -11.05
C TYR A 184 -18.71 4.43 -10.18
N LEU A 185 -17.99 5.37 -10.79
CA LEU A 185 -17.26 6.42 -10.08
C LEU A 185 -18.21 7.34 -9.31
N HIS A 186 -19.34 7.70 -9.92
CA HIS A 186 -20.37 8.53 -9.30
C HIS A 186 -21.04 7.82 -8.12
N LYS A 187 -21.58 6.62 -8.35
CA LYS A 187 -22.25 5.82 -7.32
C LYS A 187 -21.30 5.40 -6.20
N GLY A 188 -20.02 5.17 -6.54
CA GLY A 188 -18.98 4.85 -5.56
C GLY A 188 -18.43 6.08 -4.82
N GLY A 189 -18.77 7.30 -5.23
CA GLY A 189 -18.29 8.54 -4.59
C GLY A 189 -16.83 8.89 -4.88
N ARG A 190 -16.19 8.27 -5.89
CA ARG A 190 -14.79 8.53 -6.28
C ARG A 190 -14.66 9.35 -7.55
N ILE A 191 -15.74 9.97 -8.01
CA ILE A 191 -15.79 10.74 -9.24
C ILE A 191 -15.02 12.08 -9.17
N GLY A 192 -14.73 12.59 -7.98
CA GLY A 192 -14.02 13.85 -7.82
C GLY A 192 -14.68 15.02 -8.51
N THR A 193 -13.88 15.89 -9.16
CA THR A 193 -14.38 17.07 -9.89
C THR A 193 -15.16 16.70 -11.17
N ALA A 194 -14.98 15.50 -11.71
CA ALA A 194 -15.74 15.01 -12.86
C ALA A 194 -17.25 14.85 -12.58
N LYS A 195 -17.70 15.04 -11.32
CA LYS A 195 -19.12 15.07 -10.94
C LYS A 195 -19.92 16.06 -11.78
N ALA A 196 -19.32 17.16 -12.23
CA ALA A 196 -19.97 18.14 -13.10
C ALA A 196 -20.38 17.56 -14.47
N LEU A 197 -19.79 16.45 -14.89
CA LEU A 197 -20.11 15.78 -16.16
C LEU A 197 -21.29 14.81 -16.03
N VAL A 198 -21.73 14.49 -14.80
CA VAL A 198 -22.85 13.56 -14.57
C VAL A 198 -24.16 14.21 -14.98
N GLY A 199 -24.88 13.57 -15.89
CA GLY A 199 -26.19 14.04 -16.37
C GLY A 199 -26.16 14.94 -17.61
N SER A 200 -25.00 15.49 -18.00
CA SER A 200 -24.93 16.34 -19.19
C SER A 200 -24.58 15.60 -20.47
N VAL A 201 -23.98 14.39 -20.38
CA VAL A 201 -23.51 13.65 -21.57
C VAL A 201 -23.55 12.14 -21.35
N LEU A 202 -24.68 11.53 -21.62
CA LEU A 202 -24.91 10.07 -21.50
C LEU A 202 -24.09 9.19 -22.46
N GLN A 203 -23.33 9.77 -23.38
CA GLN A 203 -22.61 9.02 -24.44
C GLN A 203 -21.12 9.35 -24.55
N ILE A 204 -20.56 10.18 -23.66
CA ILE A 204 -19.12 10.46 -23.69
C ILE A 204 -18.37 9.43 -22.87
N LYS A 205 -17.31 8.87 -23.45
CA LYS A 205 -16.30 8.07 -22.79
C LYS A 205 -15.11 8.97 -22.45
N PRO A 206 -15.07 9.58 -21.26
CA PRO A 206 -14.05 10.56 -20.95
C PRO A 206 -12.70 9.91 -20.65
N ILE A 207 -11.62 10.64 -20.95
CA ILE A 207 -10.32 10.42 -20.34
C ILE A 207 -10.28 11.30 -19.10
N LEU A 208 -10.18 10.69 -17.94
CA LEU A 208 -10.09 11.36 -16.65
C LEU A 208 -8.63 11.53 -16.24
N LEU A 209 -8.34 12.64 -15.60
CA LEU A 209 -7.05 12.93 -15.00
C LEU A 209 -7.12 12.62 -13.50
N PHE A 210 -6.23 11.76 -13.01
CA PHE A 210 -6.01 11.58 -11.60
C PHE A 210 -4.68 12.26 -11.23
N LYS A 211 -4.77 13.29 -10.44
CA LYS A 211 -3.65 14.10 -9.99
C LYS A 211 -3.92 14.63 -8.59
N ASP A 212 -2.87 14.86 -7.81
CA ASP A 212 -2.99 15.36 -6.44
C ASP A 212 -3.97 14.52 -5.60
N GLY A 213 -3.95 13.19 -5.83
CA GLY A 213 -4.72 12.20 -5.08
C GLY A 213 -6.20 12.05 -5.43
N GLN A 214 -6.71 12.66 -6.49
CA GLN A 214 -8.13 12.61 -6.89
C GLN A 214 -8.34 12.81 -8.39
N ILE A 215 -9.58 12.56 -8.86
CA ILE A 215 -10.04 12.84 -10.23
C ILE A 215 -10.45 14.31 -10.34
#